data_3a8bb54466167e74ca38c7b8c3df1179
#
_entry.id   3a8bb54466167e74ca38c7b8c3df1179
#
_cell.length_a   1.000
_cell.length_b   1.000
_cell.length_c   1.000
_cell.angle_alpha   90.00
_cell.angle_beta   90.00
_cell.angle_gamma   90.00
#
_symmetry.space_group_name_H-M   'P 1'
#
loop_
_entity.id
_entity.type
_entity.pdbx_description
1 polymer ?
#
loop_
_entity_poly.entity_id
_entity_poly.type
_entity_poly.pdbx_seq_one_letter_code
_entity_poly.pdbx_strand_id
1 'polypeptide(L)'
;MNAATLSSKLRTDGTELRAAFGEAAGEVAKACTVNIYAGSKFTGLGTVVSSDGIVVAKNSEIDVADPGTLRIVGPGKRIGRTRILARDIAHDLVFLDLGREVDPGYEWGDITTLNHGTWVVAGVAGSSSGPSVRGGVCSAITREIEKAGGVIGVILGGKDGKEFGGVEVTEVAKEGPAEKAGVKKGDVIFAVDGEEVFERAKMIEKVKSHDPGTAIKVTLKRNSKEMELEITLGYRQQVFSELKNRNDRMSGKVSVRRTGFKRVIQHEVSLGPLDMGGPLFDLEGRLIGINIAKANRVEFFAIPASDIRAILEDKARVIAEARGE
;
A
#
# COMPACT_ATOMS: atom_id res chain seq x y z
N MET A 1 -2.72 18.50 -38.41
CA MET A 1 -2.29 18.86 -37.04
C MET A 1 -0.78 18.91 -37.03
N ASN A 2 -0.17 20.08 -36.89
CA ASN A 2 1.27 20.18 -36.70
C ASN A 2 1.59 19.66 -35.32
N ALA A 3 2.28 18.51 -35.24
CA ALA A 3 2.79 18.00 -33.97
C ALA A 3 3.76 19.05 -33.40
N ALA A 4 3.46 19.58 -32.22
CA ALA A 4 4.36 20.49 -31.52
C ALA A 4 5.69 19.75 -31.26
N THR A 5 6.74 20.17 -31.98
CA THR A 5 8.06 19.56 -31.81
C THR A 5 8.77 20.26 -30.67
N LEU A 6 9.16 19.54 -29.64
CA LEU A 6 10.00 20.09 -28.58
C LEU A 6 11.27 20.69 -29.18
N SER A 7 11.73 21.83 -28.65
CA SER A 7 12.99 22.43 -29.04
C SER A 7 14.16 21.46 -28.85
N SER A 8 15.21 21.59 -29.64
CA SER A 8 16.40 20.74 -29.53
C SER A 8 16.99 20.77 -28.10
N LYS A 9 17.02 21.95 -27.46
CA LYS A 9 17.47 22.15 -26.09
C LYS A 9 16.69 21.31 -25.08
N LEU A 10 15.35 21.26 -25.19
CA LEU A 10 14.51 20.45 -24.29
C LEU A 10 14.63 18.94 -24.56
N ARG A 11 15.02 18.52 -25.77
CA ARG A 11 15.22 17.11 -26.12
C ARG A 11 16.60 16.59 -25.74
N THR A 12 17.63 17.44 -25.76
CA THR A 12 19.04 17.03 -25.60
C THR A 12 19.69 17.54 -24.33
N ASP A 13 19.26 18.70 -23.84
CA ASP A 13 19.74 19.30 -22.59
C ASP A 13 18.57 19.79 -21.74
N GLY A 14 18.13 18.95 -20.82
CA GLY A 14 17.06 19.26 -19.89
C GLY A 14 17.53 20.03 -18.65
N THR A 15 18.45 20.99 -18.76
CA THR A 15 19.02 21.72 -17.61
C THR A 15 17.95 22.39 -16.77
N GLU A 16 17.00 23.09 -17.36
CA GLU A 16 15.87 23.72 -16.65
C GLU A 16 14.95 22.69 -15.99
N LEU A 17 14.68 21.59 -16.70
CA LEU A 17 13.88 20.49 -16.16
C LEU A 17 14.61 19.81 -14.99
N ARG A 18 15.92 19.58 -15.09
CA ARG A 18 16.73 19.00 -14.00
C ARG A 18 16.79 19.93 -12.78
N ALA A 19 16.87 21.25 -12.99
CA ALA A 19 16.81 22.22 -11.92
C ALA A 19 15.44 22.16 -11.19
N ALA A 20 14.33 22.12 -11.94
CA ALA A 20 13.00 21.97 -11.35
C ALA A 20 12.84 20.68 -10.53
N PHE A 21 13.39 19.55 -11.00
CA PHE A 21 13.42 18.31 -10.22
C PHE A 21 14.25 18.41 -8.94
N GLY A 22 15.38 19.09 -8.96
CA GLY A 22 16.33 19.14 -7.84
C GLY A 22 16.04 20.28 -6.88
N GLU A 23 15.88 21.49 -7.39
CA GLU A 23 15.81 22.72 -6.59
C GLU A 23 14.41 23.03 -6.07
N ALA A 24 13.38 22.91 -6.91
CA ALA A 24 12.00 23.20 -6.49
C ALA A 24 11.37 22.00 -5.76
N ALA A 25 11.00 20.98 -6.52
CA ALA A 25 10.27 19.85 -5.95
C ALA A 25 11.14 18.91 -5.10
N GLY A 26 12.43 18.77 -5.45
CA GLY A 26 13.33 17.85 -4.77
C GLY A 26 13.68 18.24 -3.34
N GLU A 27 13.96 19.52 -3.07
CA GLU A 27 14.26 19.99 -1.71
C GLU A 27 13.04 19.95 -0.81
N VAL A 28 11.89 20.34 -1.33
CA VAL A 28 10.61 20.25 -0.60
C VAL A 28 10.27 18.79 -0.25
N ALA A 29 10.40 17.88 -1.22
CA ALA A 29 10.16 16.46 -0.98
C ALA A 29 11.07 15.88 0.10
N LYS A 30 12.34 16.27 0.14
CA LYS A 30 13.28 15.87 1.19
C LYS A 30 12.91 16.48 2.56
N ALA A 31 12.44 17.72 2.58
CA ALA A 31 12.12 18.43 3.81
C ALA A 31 10.92 17.83 4.56
N CYS A 32 9.92 17.31 3.86
CA CYS A 32 8.72 16.72 4.46
C CYS A 32 8.74 15.18 4.54
N THR A 33 9.74 14.50 3.95
CA THR A 33 9.86 13.04 4.01
C THR A 33 10.53 12.61 5.31
N VAL A 34 9.94 11.61 5.96
CA VAL A 34 10.49 11.00 7.18
C VAL A 34 10.72 9.50 6.98
N ASN A 35 11.74 8.96 7.63
CA ASN A 35 12.01 7.53 7.68
C ASN A 35 11.37 6.93 8.93
N ILE A 36 10.68 5.80 8.80
CA ILE A 36 9.99 5.11 9.88
C ILE A 36 10.69 3.79 10.18
N TYR A 37 10.89 3.53 11.46
CA TYR A 37 11.56 2.33 11.96
C TYR A 37 10.73 1.65 13.04
N ALA A 38 10.71 0.31 13.01
CA ALA A 38 10.25 -0.54 14.11
C ALA A 38 11.50 -1.17 14.77
N GLY A 39 11.83 -0.72 15.96
CA GLY A 39 13.13 -1.06 16.56
C GLY A 39 14.30 -0.51 15.73
N SER A 40 15.14 -1.41 15.21
CA SER A 40 16.24 -1.09 14.28
C SER A 40 15.87 -1.27 12.81
N LYS A 41 14.71 -1.88 12.51
CA LYS A 41 14.29 -2.23 11.17
C LYS A 41 13.62 -1.03 10.50
N PHE A 42 14.13 -0.61 9.33
CA PHE A 42 13.45 0.34 8.45
C PHE A 42 12.17 -0.29 7.89
N THR A 43 11.00 0.35 8.08
CA THR A 43 9.69 -0.16 7.69
C THR A 43 9.08 0.60 6.53
N GLY A 44 9.44 1.85 6.32
CA GLY A 44 8.96 2.66 5.20
C GLY A 44 9.14 4.15 5.40
N LEU A 45 8.55 4.90 4.49
CA LEU A 45 8.53 6.36 4.55
C LEU A 45 7.21 6.88 5.12
N GLY A 46 7.27 8.11 5.58
CA GLY A 46 6.09 8.93 5.87
C GLY A 46 6.27 10.35 5.32
N THR A 47 5.16 11.04 5.20
CA THR A 47 5.09 12.44 4.79
C THR A 47 4.53 13.27 5.90
N VAL A 48 5.20 14.36 6.28
CA VAL A 48 4.65 15.37 7.19
C VAL A 48 3.54 16.11 6.47
N VAL A 49 2.32 16.10 7.03
CA VAL A 49 1.12 16.64 6.37
C VAL A 49 0.47 17.83 7.08
N SER A 50 1.01 18.21 8.24
CA SER A 50 0.50 19.36 8.99
C SER A 50 1.61 20.03 9.78
N SER A 51 1.42 21.30 10.11
CA SER A 51 2.38 22.10 10.90
C SER A 51 2.52 21.64 12.36
N ASP A 52 1.50 20.98 12.90
CA ASP A 52 1.52 20.38 14.24
C ASP A 52 2.20 19.00 14.28
N GLY A 53 2.77 18.55 13.14
CA GLY A 53 3.62 17.37 13.07
C GLY A 53 2.87 16.05 12.87
N ILE A 54 1.72 16.06 12.20
CA ILE A 54 1.09 14.81 11.76
C ILE A 54 1.87 14.25 10.57
N VAL A 55 2.20 12.97 10.64
CA VAL A 55 2.85 12.21 9.58
C VAL A 55 1.90 11.16 9.05
N VAL A 56 1.71 11.10 7.73
CA VAL A 56 0.96 10.04 7.06
C VAL A 56 1.93 9.02 6.49
N ALA A 57 1.62 7.74 6.67
CA ALA A 57 2.40 6.63 6.14
C ALA A 57 1.48 5.49 5.68
N LYS A 58 2.06 4.50 5.01
CA LYS A 58 1.32 3.31 4.57
C LYS A 58 1.12 2.33 5.74
N ASN A 59 -0.14 2.05 6.06
CA ASN A 59 -0.49 1.21 7.20
C ASN A 59 0.00 -0.24 7.07
N SER A 60 -0.22 -0.88 5.93
CA SER A 60 0.12 -2.31 5.74
C SER A 60 1.63 -2.62 5.71
N GLU A 61 2.48 -1.62 5.52
CA GLU A 61 3.95 -1.76 5.62
C GLU A 61 4.46 -1.47 7.06
N ILE A 62 3.66 -0.74 7.86
CA ILE A 62 3.99 -0.33 9.25
C ILE A 62 3.16 -1.13 10.27
N ASP A 63 2.63 -2.27 9.85
CA ASP A 63 1.95 -3.16 10.79
C ASP A 63 3.00 -3.86 11.66
N VAL A 64 3.17 -3.34 12.87
CA VAL A 64 4.11 -3.85 13.87
C VAL A 64 3.37 -4.44 15.05
N ALA A 65 3.86 -5.56 15.54
CA ALA A 65 3.31 -6.24 16.72
C ALA A 65 3.41 -5.37 18.00
N ASP A 66 4.42 -4.50 18.07
CA ASP A 66 4.62 -3.60 19.20
C ASP A 66 4.77 -2.14 18.72
N PRO A 67 3.67 -1.35 18.76
CA PRO A 67 3.69 0.08 18.42
C PRO A 67 4.66 0.91 19.26
N GLY A 68 5.00 0.47 20.47
CA GLY A 68 5.95 1.17 21.36
C GLY A 68 7.39 1.20 20.81
N THR A 69 7.70 0.38 19.82
CA THR A 69 9.01 0.36 19.16
C THR A 69 9.13 1.31 17.97
N LEU A 70 8.03 1.98 17.57
CA LEU A 70 8.05 2.89 16.42
C LEU A 70 8.88 4.13 16.69
N ARG A 71 9.71 4.47 15.71
CA ARG A 71 10.56 5.67 15.71
C ARG A 71 10.52 6.34 14.34
N ILE A 72 10.58 7.67 14.36
CA ILE A 72 10.67 8.50 13.15
C ILE A 72 12.03 9.18 13.14
N VAL A 73 12.68 9.17 11.98
CA VAL A 73 13.82 10.01 11.66
C VAL A 73 13.32 11.08 10.71
N GLY A 74 13.12 12.26 11.25
CA GLY A 74 12.61 13.41 10.50
C GLY A 74 13.69 14.22 9.80
N PRO A 75 13.30 15.34 9.18
CA PRO A 75 14.23 16.33 8.63
C PRO A 75 15.24 16.75 9.69
N GLY A 76 16.50 16.93 9.29
CA GLY A 76 17.60 17.26 10.22
C GLY A 76 18.11 16.07 11.04
N LYS A 77 17.80 14.83 10.65
CA LYS A 77 18.26 13.56 11.28
C LYS A 77 17.91 13.41 12.77
N ARG A 78 16.89 14.11 13.24
CA ARG A 78 16.40 13.94 14.62
C ARG A 78 15.56 12.67 14.72
N ILE A 79 15.99 11.76 15.59
CA ILE A 79 15.26 10.52 15.90
C ILE A 79 14.34 10.78 17.08
N GLY A 80 13.04 10.50 16.90
CA GLY A 80 12.05 10.56 17.96
C GLY A 80 11.25 9.26 18.06
N ARG A 81 10.77 8.93 19.26
CA ARG A 81 9.68 7.96 19.40
C ARG A 81 8.43 8.55 18.77
N THR A 82 7.63 7.70 18.15
CA THR A 82 6.34 8.10 17.61
C THR A 82 5.25 7.20 18.17
N ARG A 83 4.03 7.70 18.12
CA ARG A 83 2.81 6.93 18.44
C ARG A 83 1.86 6.97 17.27
N ILE A 84 1.00 5.98 17.20
CA ILE A 84 -0.08 5.93 16.21
C ILE A 84 -1.21 6.80 16.76
N LEU A 85 -1.60 7.80 15.97
CA LEU A 85 -2.71 8.70 16.27
C LEU A 85 -4.04 8.14 15.76
N ALA A 86 -4.05 7.65 14.51
CA ALA A 86 -5.23 7.09 13.87
C ALA A 86 -4.82 6.12 12.74
N ARG A 87 -5.78 5.29 12.31
CA ARG A 87 -5.66 4.46 11.12
C ARG A 87 -6.84 4.68 10.19
N ASP A 88 -6.58 4.71 8.90
CA ASP A 88 -7.61 4.63 7.87
C ASP A 88 -7.37 3.36 7.04
N ILE A 89 -8.13 2.33 7.38
CA ILE A 89 -7.99 1.01 6.75
C ILE A 89 -8.49 1.05 5.31
N ALA A 90 -9.48 1.91 5.00
CA ALA A 90 -10.03 2.01 3.64
C ALA A 90 -8.97 2.45 2.63
N HIS A 91 -8.11 3.40 3.00
CA HIS A 91 -7.06 3.93 2.15
C HIS A 91 -5.66 3.38 2.48
N ASP A 92 -5.57 2.43 3.45
CA ASP A 92 -4.29 1.83 3.90
C ASP A 92 -3.33 2.88 4.49
N LEU A 93 -3.87 3.85 5.23
CA LEU A 93 -3.10 4.92 5.83
C LEU A 93 -3.01 4.78 7.35
N VAL A 94 -1.89 5.23 7.90
CA VAL A 94 -1.68 5.39 9.33
C VAL A 94 -1.15 6.80 9.60
N PHE A 95 -1.69 7.43 10.64
CA PHE A 95 -1.30 8.76 11.09
C PHE A 95 -0.42 8.61 12.33
N LEU A 96 0.74 9.23 12.29
CA LEU A 96 1.77 9.15 13.32
C LEU A 96 2.08 10.55 13.85
N ASP A 97 2.53 10.61 15.09
CA ASP A 97 2.92 11.87 15.76
C ASP A 97 4.44 12.10 15.61
N LEU A 98 4.83 13.20 14.99
CA LEU A 98 6.24 13.61 14.95
C LEU A 98 6.73 14.12 16.33
N GLY A 99 5.79 14.47 17.22
CA GLY A 99 6.08 14.97 18.57
C GLY A 99 6.63 16.40 18.61
N ARG A 100 6.48 17.16 17.53
CA ARG A 100 6.91 18.55 17.42
C ARG A 100 6.24 19.26 16.26
N GLU A 101 6.13 20.56 16.37
CA GLU A 101 5.76 21.44 15.26
C GLU A 101 6.85 21.45 14.18
N VAL A 102 6.43 21.54 12.92
CA VAL A 102 7.32 21.61 11.77
C VAL A 102 6.59 22.26 10.60
N ASP A 103 7.25 23.15 9.89
CA ASP A 103 6.75 23.63 8.62
C ASP A 103 6.97 22.55 7.54
N PRO A 104 5.93 21.99 6.93
CA PRO A 104 6.08 21.01 5.84
C PRO A 104 6.75 21.61 4.60
N GLY A 105 6.75 22.93 4.45
CA GLY A 105 7.46 23.66 3.41
C GLY A 105 6.86 23.54 2.02
N TYR A 106 5.58 23.15 1.89
CA TYR A 106 4.91 22.98 0.61
C TYR A 106 3.45 23.47 0.64
N GLU A 107 2.92 23.71 -0.55
CA GLU A 107 1.49 23.93 -0.77
C GLU A 107 0.80 22.63 -1.21
N TRP A 108 -0.48 22.51 -0.90
CA TRP A 108 -1.30 21.42 -1.39
C TRP A 108 -1.64 21.64 -2.86
N GLY A 109 -1.30 20.67 -3.70
CA GLY A 109 -1.60 20.70 -5.12
C GLY A 109 -3.03 20.26 -5.45
N ASP A 110 -3.50 20.66 -6.60
CA ASP A 110 -4.78 20.24 -7.14
C ASP A 110 -4.57 19.24 -8.29
N ILE A 111 -5.14 18.05 -8.15
CA ILE A 111 -5.04 16.99 -9.17
C ILE A 111 -5.80 17.35 -10.46
N THR A 112 -6.73 18.31 -10.42
CA THR A 112 -7.45 18.76 -11.62
C THR A 112 -6.55 19.46 -12.62
N THR A 113 -5.39 19.93 -12.19
CA THR A 113 -4.36 20.54 -13.04
C THR A 113 -3.42 19.52 -13.70
N LEU A 114 -3.46 18.25 -13.25
CA LEU A 114 -2.62 17.20 -13.80
C LEU A 114 -3.15 16.72 -15.16
N ASN A 115 -2.23 16.34 -16.02
CA ASN A 115 -2.50 15.69 -17.29
C ASN A 115 -1.63 14.43 -17.44
N HIS A 116 -1.98 13.57 -18.39
CA HIS A 116 -1.11 12.47 -18.77
C HIS A 116 0.24 13.03 -19.23
N GLY A 117 1.33 12.46 -18.72
CA GLY A 117 2.69 12.92 -19.02
C GLY A 117 3.16 14.10 -18.18
N THR A 118 2.35 14.62 -17.23
CA THR A 118 2.81 15.62 -16.26
C THR A 118 3.98 15.05 -15.47
N TRP A 119 5.07 15.80 -15.39
CA TRP A 119 6.24 15.44 -14.60
C TRP A 119 5.92 15.49 -13.11
N VAL A 120 6.42 14.49 -12.40
CA VAL A 120 6.24 14.37 -10.94
C VAL A 120 7.52 13.94 -10.27
N VAL A 121 7.66 14.31 -8.99
CA VAL A 121 8.80 13.98 -8.13
C VAL A 121 8.31 13.26 -6.90
N ALA A 122 8.92 12.12 -6.58
CA ALA A 122 8.62 11.37 -5.35
C ALA A 122 9.81 11.38 -4.40
N GLY A 123 9.53 11.56 -3.11
CA GLY A 123 10.50 11.27 -2.05
C GLY A 123 10.75 9.77 -1.96
N VAL A 124 12.02 9.38 -1.83
CA VAL A 124 12.44 7.98 -1.70
C VAL A 124 13.36 7.79 -0.51
N ALA A 125 13.40 6.56 0.01
CA ALA A 125 14.37 6.21 1.04
C ALA A 125 15.78 6.46 0.53
N GLY A 126 16.50 7.32 1.21
CA GLY A 126 17.88 7.64 0.86
C GLY A 126 18.88 6.74 1.57
N SER A 127 20.13 6.86 1.18
CA SER A 127 21.27 6.28 1.89
C SER A 127 21.53 7.07 3.20
N SER A 128 22.69 6.89 3.80
CA SER A 128 23.12 7.58 5.03
C SER A 128 23.04 9.12 5.00
N SER A 129 22.86 9.73 3.84
CA SER A 129 22.71 11.18 3.65
C SER A 129 21.30 11.74 3.85
N GLY A 130 20.29 10.90 4.05
CA GLY A 130 18.88 11.30 4.21
C GLY A 130 17.99 10.91 3.03
N PRO A 131 16.72 11.37 3.00
CA PRO A 131 15.81 11.13 1.89
C PRO A 131 16.39 11.61 0.56
N SER A 132 16.05 10.90 -0.50
CA SER A 132 16.42 11.22 -1.88
C SER A 132 15.15 11.43 -2.69
N VAL A 133 15.28 11.82 -3.95
CA VAL A 133 14.12 12.02 -4.84
C VAL A 133 14.29 11.29 -6.15
N ARG A 134 13.17 10.95 -6.78
CA ARG A 134 13.11 10.38 -8.12
C ARG A 134 12.02 11.07 -8.93
N GLY A 135 12.32 11.33 -10.20
CA GLY A 135 11.36 11.88 -11.16
C GLY A 135 10.70 10.81 -12.00
N GLY A 136 9.53 11.13 -12.53
CA GLY A 136 8.75 10.34 -13.47
C GLY A 136 7.59 11.13 -14.02
N VAL A 137 6.59 10.45 -14.57
CA VAL A 137 5.40 11.07 -15.17
C VAL A 137 4.11 10.43 -14.66
N CYS A 138 3.03 11.20 -14.64
CA CYS A 138 1.69 10.68 -14.42
C CYS A 138 1.24 9.88 -15.65
N SER A 139 0.79 8.65 -15.45
CA SER A 139 0.23 7.78 -16.49
C SER A 139 -1.30 7.66 -16.41
N ALA A 140 -1.92 7.93 -15.24
CA ALA A 140 -3.35 8.13 -15.09
C ALA A 140 -3.65 9.01 -13.86
N ILE A 141 -4.57 9.96 -13.99
CA ILE A 141 -4.80 10.98 -12.96
C ILE A 141 -5.78 10.51 -11.90
N THR A 142 -6.85 9.84 -12.30
CA THR A 142 -7.79 9.20 -11.37
C THR A 142 -8.15 7.83 -11.89
N ARG A 143 -7.89 6.83 -11.08
CA ARG A 143 -8.18 5.44 -11.41
C ARG A 143 -8.67 4.71 -10.16
N GLU A 144 -9.70 3.90 -10.33
CA GLU A 144 -10.10 2.92 -9.32
C GLU A 144 -9.28 1.64 -9.50
N ILE A 145 -8.82 1.08 -8.40
CA ILE A 145 -8.15 -0.22 -8.34
C ILE A 145 -9.06 -1.16 -7.57
N GLU A 146 -9.66 -2.10 -8.29
CA GLU A 146 -10.57 -3.07 -7.70
C GLU A 146 -9.93 -3.87 -6.54
N LYS A 147 -10.75 -4.32 -5.60
CA LYS A 147 -10.28 -5.17 -4.50
C LYS A 147 -9.88 -6.56 -5.02
N ALA A 148 -8.73 -7.04 -4.60
CA ALA A 148 -8.27 -8.39 -4.93
C ALA A 148 -8.86 -9.47 -4.01
N GLY A 149 -9.64 -9.14 -3.01
CA GLY A 149 -10.16 -10.08 -2.03
C GLY A 149 -9.09 -10.84 -1.23
N GLY A 150 -9.49 -11.41 -0.11
CA GLY A 150 -8.63 -12.26 0.71
C GLY A 150 -8.45 -13.66 0.10
N VAL A 151 -7.42 -14.37 0.57
CA VAL A 151 -7.19 -15.78 0.21
C VAL A 151 -6.90 -16.62 1.45
N ILE A 152 -7.35 -17.87 1.44
CA ILE A 152 -7.04 -18.83 2.52
C ILE A 152 -5.71 -19.56 2.29
N GLY A 153 -5.22 -19.61 1.05
CA GLY A 153 -3.95 -20.27 0.76
C GLY A 153 -4.07 -21.77 0.51
N VAL A 154 -5.08 -22.19 -0.25
CA VAL A 154 -5.22 -23.57 -0.73
C VAL A 154 -5.26 -23.62 -2.24
N ILE A 155 -4.80 -24.73 -2.79
CA ILE A 155 -5.04 -25.12 -4.18
C ILE A 155 -6.19 -26.12 -4.16
N LEU A 156 -7.24 -25.79 -4.90
CA LEU A 156 -8.46 -26.59 -4.96
C LEU A 156 -8.35 -27.64 -6.06
N GLY A 157 -8.69 -28.88 -5.74
CA GLY A 157 -8.58 -30.02 -6.61
C GLY A 157 -9.62 -30.11 -7.71
N GLY A 158 -9.54 -31.18 -8.47
CA GLY A 158 -10.43 -31.47 -9.59
C GLY A 158 -11.84 -31.93 -9.21
N LYS A 159 -12.06 -32.35 -7.97
CA LYS A 159 -13.37 -32.82 -7.51
C LYS A 159 -14.06 -31.74 -6.70
N ASP A 160 -15.24 -31.38 -7.16
CA ASP A 160 -16.16 -30.46 -6.49
C ASP A 160 -17.60 -30.81 -6.87
N GLY A 161 -18.57 -30.27 -6.13
CA GLY A 161 -19.99 -30.48 -6.35
C GLY A 161 -20.71 -31.13 -5.18
N LYS A 162 -22.06 -31.09 -5.21
CA LYS A 162 -22.92 -31.65 -4.16
C LYS A 162 -22.72 -33.17 -4.01
N GLU A 163 -22.53 -33.89 -5.11
CA GLU A 163 -22.31 -35.34 -5.10
C GLU A 163 -21.02 -35.74 -4.41
N PHE A 164 -19.99 -34.87 -4.50
CA PHE A 164 -18.71 -35.06 -3.82
C PHE A 164 -18.75 -34.55 -2.36
N GLY A 165 -19.72 -33.71 -2.05
CA GLY A 165 -19.94 -33.17 -0.71
C GLY A 165 -19.09 -31.92 -0.39
N GLY A 166 -18.55 -31.24 -1.38
CA GLY A 166 -17.76 -30.03 -1.21
C GLY A 166 -16.64 -29.86 -2.23
N VAL A 167 -15.61 -29.10 -1.88
CA VAL A 167 -14.44 -28.78 -2.72
C VAL A 167 -13.18 -29.35 -2.08
N GLU A 168 -12.48 -30.21 -2.82
CA GLU A 168 -11.25 -30.88 -2.35
C GLU A 168 -10.05 -29.93 -2.30
N VAL A 169 -9.30 -29.96 -1.20
CA VAL A 169 -8.00 -29.30 -1.05
C VAL A 169 -6.89 -30.23 -1.52
N THR A 170 -6.22 -29.88 -2.61
CA THR A 170 -5.10 -30.68 -3.17
C THR A 170 -3.76 -30.26 -2.62
N GLU A 171 -3.59 -28.97 -2.33
CA GLU A 171 -2.36 -28.46 -1.71
C GLU A 171 -2.71 -27.29 -0.76
N VAL A 172 -1.86 -27.10 0.25
CA VAL A 172 -1.92 -26.00 1.20
C VAL A 172 -0.64 -25.19 1.08
N ALA A 173 -0.77 -23.87 0.92
CA ALA A 173 0.37 -22.97 0.83
C ALA A 173 1.14 -22.95 2.16
N LYS A 174 2.45 -23.18 2.08
CA LYS A 174 3.35 -23.18 3.24
C LYS A 174 3.34 -21.81 3.93
N GLU A 175 3.26 -21.83 5.27
CA GLU A 175 3.13 -20.63 6.12
C GLU A 175 1.90 -19.77 5.81
N GLY A 176 0.97 -20.28 4.98
CA GLY A 176 -0.27 -19.61 4.60
C GLY A 176 -1.35 -19.66 5.70
N PRO A 177 -2.42 -18.88 5.55
CA PRO A 177 -3.54 -18.84 6.49
C PRO A 177 -4.17 -20.20 6.76
N ALA A 178 -4.43 -20.99 5.70
CA ALA A 178 -5.02 -22.32 5.83
C ALA A 178 -4.13 -23.29 6.61
N GLU A 179 -2.81 -23.30 6.36
CA GLU A 179 -1.87 -24.15 7.09
C GLU A 179 -1.84 -23.78 8.58
N LYS A 180 -1.78 -22.48 8.90
CA LYS A 180 -1.81 -21.96 10.28
C LYS A 180 -3.08 -22.33 11.02
N ALA A 181 -4.22 -22.35 10.32
CA ALA A 181 -5.50 -22.79 10.87
C ALA A 181 -5.65 -24.32 10.95
N GLY A 182 -4.71 -25.08 10.39
CA GLY A 182 -4.70 -26.54 10.46
C GLY A 182 -5.41 -27.25 9.31
N VAL A 183 -5.70 -26.57 8.19
CA VAL A 183 -6.19 -27.20 6.96
C VAL A 183 -5.10 -28.12 6.39
N LYS A 184 -5.50 -29.26 5.85
CA LYS A 184 -4.59 -30.26 5.28
C LYS A 184 -5.01 -30.65 3.86
N LYS A 185 -4.05 -31.16 3.09
CA LYS A 185 -4.33 -31.83 1.82
C LYS A 185 -5.32 -32.97 2.05
N GLY A 186 -6.30 -33.08 1.18
CA GLY A 186 -7.35 -34.10 1.23
C GLY A 186 -8.58 -33.67 2.05
N ASP A 187 -8.57 -32.51 2.68
CA ASP A 187 -9.78 -31.93 3.30
C ASP A 187 -10.79 -31.58 2.22
N VAL A 188 -12.07 -31.72 2.53
CA VAL A 188 -13.19 -31.33 1.64
C VAL A 188 -13.94 -30.19 2.31
N ILE A 189 -13.79 -28.99 1.76
CA ILE A 189 -14.48 -27.78 2.26
C ILE A 189 -15.89 -27.76 1.68
N PHE A 190 -16.90 -27.57 2.53
CA PHE A 190 -18.30 -27.54 2.10
C PHE A 190 -19.10 -26.34 2.60
N ALA A 191 -18.58 -25.55 3.56
CA ALA A 191 -19.20 -24.29 3.93
C ALA A 191 -18.16 -23.21 4.29
N VAL A 192 -18.52 -21.95 4.04
CA VAL A 192 -17.79 -20.75 4.44
C VAL A 192 -18.76 -19.79 5.11
N ASP A 193 -18.47 -19.37 6.36
CA ASP A 193 -19.36 -18.54 7.22
C ASP A 193 -20.78 -19.09 7.31
N GLY A 194 -20.92 -20.42 7.38
CA GLY A 194 -22.20 -21.11 7.47
C GLY A 194 -22.97 -21.27 6.14
N GLU A 195 -22.47 -20.67 5.04
CA GLU A 195 -23.06 -20.86 3.72
C GLU A 195 -22.42 -22.05 2.99
N GLU A 196 -23.26 -22.94 2.45
CA GLU A 196 -22.80 -24.11 1.70
C GLU A 196 -22.11 -23.71 0.38
N VAL A 197 -20.91 -24.25 0.18
CA VAL A 197 -20.08 -24.00 -1.01
C VAL A 197 -19.60 -25.33 -1.60
N PHE A 198 -20.42 -25.94 -2.45
CA PHE A 198 -20.08 -27.21 -3.08
C PHE A 198 -19.27 -27.05 -4.37
N GLU A 199 -19.32 -25.87 -4.98
CA GLU A 199 -18.64 -25.57 -6.23
C GLU A 199 -17.42 -24.67 -5.97
N ARG A 200 -16.31 -24.98 -6.64
CA ARG A 200 -15.07 -24.22 -6.55
C ARG A 200 -15.25 -22.72 -6.83
N ALA A 201 -16.03 -22.41 -7.87
CA ALA A 201 -16.28 -21.02 -8.25
C ALA A 201 -16.96 -20.23 -7.12
N LYS A 202 -18.01 -20.80 -6.52
CA LYS A 202 -18.73 -20.19 -5.37
C LYS A 202 -17.84 -20.03 -4.14
N MET A 203 -17.03 -21.06 -3.84
CA MET A 203 -16.10 -20.99 -2.73
C MET A 203 -15.06 -19.86 -2.94
N ILE A 204 -14.48 -19.75 -4.13
CA ILE A 204 -13.53 -18.68 -4.46
C ILE A 204 -14.20 -17.32 -4.37
N GLU A 205 -15.41 -17.15 -4.90
CA GLU A 205 -16.19 -15.92 -4.82
C GLU A 205 -16.47 -15.52 -3.37
N LYS A 206 -16.96 -16.47 -2.56
CA LYS A 206 -17.26 -16.24 -1.14
C LYS A 206 -16.02 -15.82 -0.35
N VAL A 207 -14.89 -16.49 -0.52
CA VAL A 207 -13.63 -16.12 0.13
C VAL A 207 -13.15 -14.74 -0.34
N LYS A 208 -13.22 -14.45 -1.65
CA LYS A 208 -12.80 -13.16 -2.22
C LYS A 208 -13.70 -11.99 -1.85
N SER A 209 -14.95 -12.23 -1.41
CA SER A 209 -15.82 -11.15 -0.94
C SER A 209 -15.35 -10.51 0.37
N HIS A 210 -14.46 -11.17 1.10
CA HIS A 210 -13.87 -10.69 2.34
C HIS A 210 -12.50 -10.05 2.11
N ASP A 211 -12.17 -9.05 2.92
CA ASP A 211 -10.87 -8.38 2.86
C ASP A 211 -9.76 -9.25 3.48
N PRO A 212 -8.51 -9.14 3.01
CA PRO A 212 -7.36 -9.71 3.72
C PRO A 212 -7.29 -9.17 5.16
N GLY A 213 -6.98 -10.06 6.11
CA GLY A 213 -7.00 -9.75 7.54
C GLY A 213 -8.33 -10.07 8.23
N THR A 214 -9.41 -10.32 7.48
CA THR A 214 -10.69 -10.77 8.05
C THR A 214 -10.60 -12.24 8.42
N ALA A 215 -11.11 -12.59 9.60
CA ALA A 215 -11.31 -13.98 9.99
C ALA A 215 -12.64 -14.50 9.43
N ILE A 216 -12.60 -15.66 8.78
CA ILE A 216 -13.76 -16.37 8.27
C ILE A 216 -13.83 -17.78 8.87
N LYS A 217 -15.02 -18.35 8.95
CA LYS A 217 -15.24 -19.73 9.40
C LYS A 217 -15.33 -20.66 8.20
N VAL A 218 -14.48 -21.67 8.17
CA VAL A 218 -14.49 -22.68 7.11
C VAL A 218 -14.87 -24.03 7.71
N THR A 219 -15.93 -24.63 7.20
CA THR A 219 -16.36 -25.97 7.59
C THR A 219 -15.88 -26.98 6.56
N LEU A 220 -15.22 -28.02 7.04
CA LEU A 220 -14.62 -29.04 6.19
C LEU A 220 -14.82 -30.45 6.77
N LYS A 221 -14.68 -31.45 5.91
CA LYS A 221 -14.65 -32.87 6.26
C LYS A 221 -13.21 -33.39 6.14
N ARG A 222 -12.75 -34.07 7.19
CA ARG A 222 -11.48 -34.83 7.22
C ARG A 222 -11.74 -36.23 7.74
N ASN A 223 -11.48 -37.26 6.96
CA ASN A 223 -11.74 -38.65 7.33
C ASN A 223 -13.18 -38.85 7.87
N SER A 224 -14.17 -38.30 7.14
CA SER A 224 -15.59 -38.34 7.47
C SER A 224 -16.01 -37.60 8.75
N LYS A 225 -15.09 -36.90 9.41
CA LYS A 225 -15.39 -36.01 10.56
C LYS A 225 -15.51 -34.59 10.09
N GLU A 226 -16.58 -33.92 10.52
CA GLU A 226 -16.77 -32.49 10.29
C GLU A 226 -16.00 -31.69 11.33
N MET A 227 -15.43 -30.56 10.88
CA MET A 227 -14.73 -29.62 11.74
C MET A 227 -14.88 -28.21 11.18
N GLU A 228 -14.99 -27.25 12.08
CA GLU A 228 -14.99 -25.82 11.77
C GLU A 228 -13.62 -25.24 12.16
N LEU A 229 -13.02 -24.49 11.25
CA LEU A 229 -11.75 -23.81 11.45
C LEU A 229 -11.93 -22.32 11.19
N GLU A 230 -11.38 -21.47 12.04
CA GLU A 230 -11.29 -20.03 11.83
C GLU A 230 -10.00 -19.72 11.09
N ILE A 231 -10.12 -19.03 9.94
CA ILE A 231 -9.00 -18.70 9.06
C ILE A 231 -8.93 -17.20 8.86
N THR A 232 -7.87 -16.55 9.30
CA THR A 232 -7.60 -15.15 8.98
C THR A 232 -7.05 -15.04 7.57
N LEU A 233 -7.79 -14.40 6.66
CA LEU A 233 -7.43 -14.29 5.25
C LEU A 233 -6.12 -13.53 5.04
N GLY A 234 -5.33 -13.98 4.09
CA GLY A 234 -4.07 -13.34 3.72
C GLY A 234 -4.14 -12.57 2.40
N TYR A 235 -3.12 -11.75 2.15
CA TYR A 235 -2.90 -11.15 0.84
C TYR A 235 -2.34 -12.21 -0.12
N ARG A 236 -2.92 -12.31 -1.33
CA ARG A 236 -2.55 -13.33 -2.33
C ARG A 236 -1.04 -13.46 -2.55
N GLN A 237 -0.31 -12.36 -2.55
CA GLN A 237 1.12 -12.36 -2.84
C GLN A 237 2.00 -12.86 -1.70
N GLN A 238 1.55 -12.67 -0.46
CA GLN A 238 2.23 -13.22 0.70
C GLN A 238 2.01 -14.73 0.75
N VAL A 239 0.75 -15.13 0.55
CA VAL A 239 0.32 -16.54 0.66
C VAL A 239 0.87 -17.41 -0.46
N PHE A 240 0.89 -16.91 -1.68
CA PHE A 240 1.38 -17.64 -2.87
C PHE A 240 2.72 -17.08 -3.37
N SER A 241 3.63 -16.76 -2.48
CA SER A 241 4.94 -16.20 -2.84
C SER A 241 5.77 -17.11 -3.77
N GLU A 242 5.56 -18.40 -3.71
CA GLU A 242 6.26 -19.38 -4.55
C GLU A 242 5.61 -19.56 -5.95
N LEU A 243 4.31 -19.22 -6.08
CA LEU A 243 3.56 -19.33 -7.35
C LEU A 243 3.62 -18.06 -8.20
N LYS A 244 4.70 -17.30 -8.09
CA LYS A 244 4.88 -16.06 -8.85
C LYS A 244 4.96 -16.37 -10.35
N ASN A 245 4.10 -15.72 -11.14
CA ASN A 245 4.23 -15.72 -12.57
C ASN A 245 5.51 -14.97 -13.02
N ARG A 246 5.86 -15.06 -14.31
CA ARG A 246 7.07 -14.40 -14.84
C ARG A 246 7.07 -12.89 -14.59
N ASN A 247 5.92 -12.22 -14.74
CA ASN A 247 5.80 -10.78 -14.52
C ASN A 247 6.00 -10.42 -13.05
N ASP A 248 5.45 -11.21 -12.10
CA ASP A 248 5.66 -11.01 -10.67
C ASP A 248 7.14 -11.18 -10.29
N ARG A 249 7.85 -12.16 -10.89
CA ARG A 249 9.30 -12.34 -10.68
C ARG A 249 10.11 -11.14 -11.18
N MET A 250 9.74 -10.59 -12.35
CA MET A 250 10.41 -9.43 -12.95
C MET A 250 10.09 -8.13 -12.22
N SER A 251 8.98 -8.05 -11.50
CA SER A 251 8.56 -6.86 -10.74
C SER A 251 9.36 -6.64 -9.45
N GLY A 252 10.08 -7.67 -9.00
CA GLY A 252 10.75 -7.66 -7.69
C GLY A 252 9.75 -7.61 -6.54
N LYS A 253 10.16 -7.03 -5.41
CA LYS A 253 9.24 -6.83 -4.28
C LYS A 253 8.18 -5.79 -4.63
N VAL A 254 6.93 -6.09 -4.34
CA VAL A 254 5.75 -5.23 -4.50
C VAL A 254 5.11 -4.97 -3.14
N SER A 255 4.23 -3.97 -3.05
CA SER A 255 3.54 -3.63 -1.81
C SER A 255 2.65 -4.77 -1.31
N VAL A 256 2.52 -4.89 0.01
CA VAL A 256 1.66 -5.88 0.67
C VAL A 256 0.20 -5.69 0.21
N ARG A 257 -0.36 -4.50 0.44
CA ARG A 257 -1.63 -4.10 -0.14
C ARG A 257 -1.37 -3.23 -1.36
N ARG A 258 -1.94 -3.59 -2.51
CA ARG A 258 -1.80 -2.88 -3.80
C ARG A 258 -3.11 -2.77 -4.58
N THR A 259 -4.22 -3.12 -3.97
CA THR A 259 -5.56 -3.15 -4.57
C THR A 259 -6.60 -2.63 -3.59
N GLY A 260 -7.82 -2.37 -4.08
CA GLY A 260 -8.91 -1.86 -3.27
C GLY A 260 -8.76 -0.38 -2.94
N PHE A 261 -8.34 0.42 -3.91
CA PHE A 261 -8.26 1.87 -3.79
C PHE A 261 -9.29 2.52 -4.71
N LYS A 262 -10.21 3.28 -4.15
CA LYS A 262 -11.30 3.92 -4.91
C LYS A 262 -10.80 4.98 -5.88
N ARG A 263 -9.74 5.69 -5.51
CA ARG A 263 -9.17 6.76 -6.33
C ARG A 263 -7.66 6.85 -6.09
N VAL A 264 -6.88 6.74 -7.16
CA VAL A 264 -5.43 6.90 -7.11
C VAL A 264 -4.94 7.68 -8.32
N ILE A 265 -3.81 8.36 -8.15
CA ILE A 265 -2.94 8.83 -9.22
C ILE A 265 -2.04 7.65 -9.58
N GLN A 266 -1.96 7.30 -10.87
CA GLN A 266 -0.97 6.33 -11.36
C GLN A 266 0.19 7.08 -11.98
N HIS A 267 1.41 6.67 -11.64
CA HIS A 267 2.65 7.26 -12.16
C HIS A 267 3.72 6.20 -12.39
N GLU A 268 4.80 6.60 -13.06
CA GLU A 268 5.91 5.72 -13.45
C GLU A 268 7.22 6.03 -12.70
N VAL A 269 7.16 6.77 -11.60
CA VAL A 269 8.34 6.96 -10.75
C VAL A 269 8.77 5.62 -10.18
N SER A 270 9.99 5.18 -10.47
CA SER A 270 10.49 3.88 -10.01
C SER A 270 10.72 3.83 -8.51
N LEU A 271 9.79 3.24 -7.77
CA LEU A 271 9.78 3.14 -6.31
C LEU A 271 9.94 1.69 -5.83
N GLY A 272 10.43 1.53 -4.60
CA GLY A 272 10.36 0.28 -3.84
C GLY A 272 9.12 0.23 -2.95
N PRO A 273 8.75 -0.94 -2.38
CA PRO A 273 7.66 -1.02 -1.41
C PRO A 273 7.91 -0.17 -0.16
N LEU A 274 9.16 -0.02 0.24
CA LEU A 274 9.55 0.77 1.40
C LEU A 274 9.59 2.29 1.12
N ASP A 275 9.39 2.73 -0.13
CA ASP A 275 9.21 4.14 -0.48
C ASP A 275 7.74 4.57 -0.35
N MET A 276 6.82 3.64 -0.07
CA MET A 276 5.41 3.97 0.16
C MET A 276 5.24 4.73 1.47
N GLY A 277 4.26 5.65 1.48
CA GLY A 277 4.11 6.68 2.50
C GLY A 277 4.88 7.96 2.17
N GLY A 278 5.79 7.93 1.22
CA GLY A 278 6.52 9.10 0.75
C GLY A 278 5.67 10.02 -0.13
N PRO A 279 6.01 11.32 -0.22
CA PRO A 279 5.25 12.31 -0.96
C PRO A 279 5.41 12.16 -2.48
N LEU A 280 4.41 12.64 -3.20
CA LEU A 280 4.43 12.86 -4.65
C LEU A 280 4.14 14.34 -4.93
N PHE A 281 5.04 15.01 -5.63
CA PHE A 281 4.99 16.44 -5.96
C PHE A 281 4.90 16.67 -7.46
N ASP A 282 4.30 17.80 -7.85
CA ASP A 282 4.53 18.38 -9.18
C ASP A 282 5.86 19.14 -9.24
N LEU A 283 6.22 19.68 -10.39
CA LEU A 283 7.49 20.41 -10.54
C LEU A 283 7.46 21.82 -9.92
N GLU A 284 6.32 22.31 -9.52
CA GLU A 284 6.16 23.54 -8.76
C GLU A 284 6.33 23.33 -7.25
N GLY A 285 6.58 22.09 -6.82
CA GLY A 285 6.77 21.75 -5.41
C GLY A 285 5.47 21.67 -4.60
N ARG A 286 4.32 21.48 -5.25
CA ARG A 286 3.03 21.27 -4.59
C ARG A 286 2.80 19.79 -4.35
N LEU A 287 2.36 19.43 -3.16
CA LEU A 287 2.01 18.04 -2.82
C LEU A 287 0.74 17.62 -3.56
N ILE A 288 0.86 16.70 -4.53
CA ILE A 288 -0.27 16.18 -5.31
C ILE A 288 -0.78 14.84 -4.81
N GLY A 289 0.01 14.13 -4.00
CA GLY A 289 -0.42 12.86 -3.42
C GLY A 289 0.62 12.21 -2.50
N ILE A 290 0.22 11.08 -1.90
CA ILE A 290 1.09 10.24 -1.08
C ILE A 290 1.15 8.85 -1.70
N ASN A 291 2.37 8.38 -1.98
CA ASN A 291 2.61 7.07 -2.58
C ASN A 291 2.06 5.96 -1.69
N ILE A 292 1.19 5.11 -2.23
CA ILE A 292 0.48 4.10 -1.45
C ILE A 292 0.78 2.67 -1.89
N ALA A 293 1.06 2.43 -3.15
CA ALA A 293 1.34 1.07 -3.61
C ALA A 293 2.26 1.00 -4.84
N LYS A 294 3.21 0.09 -4.77
CA LYS A 294 3.89 -0.47 -5.92
C LYS A 294 3.11 -1.70 -6.37
N ALA A 295 2.38 -1.61 -7.48
CA ALA A 295 1.59 -2.72 -7.99
C ALA A 295 2.43 -3.73 -8.76
N ASN A 296 3.35 -3.25 -9.60
CA ASN A 296 4.30 -4.05 -10.37
C ASN A 296 5.55 -3.22 -10.70
N ARG A 297 6.25 -3.59 -11.77
CA ARG A 297 7.50 -2.95 -12.19
C ARG A 297 7.35 -1.50 -12.65
N VAL A 298 6.19 -1.15 -13.21
CA VAL A 298 5.93 0.13 -13.88
C VAL A 298 4.68 0.84 -13.39
N GLU A 299 3.91 0.24 -12.48
CA GLU A 299 2.68 0.83 -11.93
C GLU A 299 2.85 1.16 -10.46
N PHE A 300 2.77 2.43 -10.15
CA PHE A 300 2.82 2.98 -8.81
C PHE A 300 1.60 3.85 -8.59
N PHE A 301 1.03 3.75 -7.40
CA PHE A 301 -0.20 4.44 -7.04
C PHE A 301 0.06 5.40 -5.89
N ALA A 302 -0.55 6.59 -5.97
CA ALA A 302 -0.59 7.57 -4.91
C ALA A 302 -2.02 7.96 -4.58
N ILE A 303 -2.34 8.13 -3.29
CA ILE A 303 -3.62 8.70 -2.86
C ILE A 303 -3.56 10.20 -3.14
N PRO A 304 -4.56 10.80 -3.83
CA PRO A 304 -4.58 12.22 -4.13
C PRO A 304 -4.50 13.11 -2.87
N ALA A 305 -3.84 14.24 -2.98
CA ALA A 305 -3.69 15.20 -1.90
C ALA A 305 -5.05 15.70 -1.37
N SER A 306 -6.04 15.88 -2.23
CA SER A 306 -7.41 16.23 -1.84
C SER A 306 -8.05 15.18 -0.93
N ASP A 307 -7.80 13.90 -1.17
CA ASP A 307 -8.35 12.81 -0.37
C ASP A 307 -7.64 12.71 0.97
N ILE A 308 -6.32 12.94 0.99
CA ILE A 308 -5.55 13.00 2.25
C ILE A 308 -6.09 14.12 3.14
N ARG A 309 -6.38 15.30 2.59
CA ARG A 309 -6.97 16.42 3.35
C ARG A 309 -8.33 16.05 3.94
N ALA A 310 -9.22 15.50 3.11
CA ALA A 310 -10.54 15.07 3.57
C ALA A 310 -10.46 14.01 4.68
N ILE A 311 -9.53 13.06 4.57
CA ILE A 311 -9.30 12.03 5.60
C ILE A 311 -8.73 12.67 6.89
N LEU A 312 -7.84 13.64 6.80
CA LEU A 312 -7.32 14.38 7.97
C LEU A 312 -8.44 15.10 8.69
N GLU A 313 -9.33 15.78 7.98
CA GLU A 313 -10.51 16.46 8.54
C GLU A 313 -11.45 15.47 9.22
N ASP A 314 -11.75 14.33 8.59
CA ASP A 314 -12.57 13.25 9.18
C ASP A 314 -11.95 12.66 10.46
N LYS A 315 -10.63 12.54 10.51
CA LYS A 315 -9.90 11.96 11.65
C LYS A 315 -9.48 12.99 12.70
N ALA A 316 -9.72 14.28 12.50
CA ALA A 316 -9.21 15.34 13.38
C ALA A 316 -9.56 15.11 14.85
N ARG A 317 -10.80 14.72 15.17
CA ARG A 317 -11.22 14.40 16.53
C ARG A 317 -10.46 13.23 17.14
N VAL A 318 -10.32 12.13 16.40
CA VAL A 318 -9.60 10.92 16.87
C VAL A 318 -8.12 11.23 17.11
N ILE A 319 -7.54 12.06 16.24
CA ILE A 319 -6.14 12.51 16.36
C ILE A 319 -5.94 13.37 17.60
N ALA A 320 -6.84 14.34 17.85
CA ALA A 320 -6.80 15.19 19.03
C ALA A 320 -6.93 14.36 20.32
N GLU A 321 -7.94 13.47 20.40
CA GLU A 321 -8.11 12.55 21.53
C GLU A 321 -6.85 11.68 21.77
N ALA A 322 -6.21 11.19 20.72
CA ALA A 322 -4.98 10.41 20.83
C ALA A 322 -3.77 11.22 21.32
N ARG A 323 -3.79 12.54 21.11
CA ARG A 323 -2.78 13.47 21.63
C ARG A 323 -3.03 13.87 23.07
N GLY A 324 -4.27 13.73 23.55
CA GLY A 324 -4.70 14.19 24.89
C GLY A 324 -5.09 15.66 24.90
N GLU A 325 -5.56 16.15 23.78
CA GLU A 325 -6.08 17.51 23.55
C GLU A 325 -7.59 17.57 23.77
#